data_506f2a4ce5917baafcb2725f587f8e1e
#
_entry.id   506f2a4ce5917baafcb2725f587f8e1e
#
_cell.length_a   1.000
_cell.length_b   1.000
_cell.length_c   1.000
_cell.angle_alpha   90.00
_cell.angle_beta   90.00
_cell.angle_gamma   90.00
#
_symmetry.space_group_name_H-M   'P 1'
#
loop_
_entity.id
_entity.type
_entity.pdbx_description
1 polymer ?
#
loop_
_entity_poly.entity_id
_entity_poly.type
_entity_poly.pdbx_seq_one_letter_code
_entity_poly.pdbx_strand_id
1 'polypeptide(L)'
;MKMHNNEISRILFISTLGALIFSVTGIFLGIISNSDMVLLDGLYAVLSLLISALSLFTSITIKKPNRESFPFGKYIFQPLTIVFNSSILLLLCILSLISSIYAIMQGGRNINANIGLFYGIFSFVGCGVICFLLSRNRKKSDLIYAEMLQWLLDTFVSFGLVLGFILMFILKYTKFDWLIPYIDPFLVLIAGIILIVMPIRPVSYTHLRAHETGRN
;
A
#
# COMPACT_ATOMS: atom_id res chain seq x y z
N MET A 1 -30.14 -10.62 -6.81
CA MET A 1 -28.88 -10.32 -7.54
C MET A 1 -28.52 -8.82 -7.60
N LYS A 2 -29.43 -7.88 -7.86
CA LYS A 2 -29.14 -6.42 -7.88
C LYS A 2 -28.73 -5.84 -6.51
N MET A 3 -29.32 -6.31 -5.38
CA MET A 3 -28.98 -5.80 -4.03
C MET A 3 -27.56 -6.22 -3.60
N HIS A 4 -27.12 -7.42 -3.91
CA HIS A 4 -25.78 -7.90 -3.57
C HIS A 4 -24.65 -7.10 -4.24
N ASN A 5 -24.84 -6.70 -5.50
CA ASN A 5 -23.86 -5.89 -6.25
C ASN A 5 -23.73 -4.45 -5.73
N ASN A 6 -24.81 -3.87 -5.17
CA ASN A 6 -24.75 -2.52 -4.60
C ASN A 6 -23.96 -2.50 -3.28
N GLU A 7 -24.04 -3.56 -2.49
CA GLU A 7 -23.24 -3.69 -1.27
C GLU A 7 -21.75 -3.82 -1.59
N ILE A 8 -21.38 -4.64 -2.58
CA ILE A 8 -19.98 -4.80 -3.02
C ILE A 8 -19.42 -3.45 -3.47
N SER A 9 -20.13 -2.72 -4.35
CA SER A 9 -19.68 -1.41 -4.83
C SER A 9 -19.55 -0.39 -3.69
N ARG A 10 -20.42 -0.42 -2.68
CA ARG A 10 -20.35 0.47 -1.52
C ARG A 10 -19.12 0.18 -0.65
N ILE A 11 -18.81 -1.09 -0.44
CA ILE A 11 -17.63 -1.50 0.34
C ILE A 11 -16.34 -1.08 -0.38
N LEU A 12 -16.24 -1.34 -1.69
CA LEU A 12 -15.10 -0.93 -2.52
C LEU A 12 -14.97 0.60 -2.59
N PHE A 13 -16.07 1.34 -2.59
CA PHE A 13 -16.05 2.80 -2.52
C PHE A 13 -15.47 3.31 -1.19
N ILE A 14 -15.80 2.68 -0.06
CA ILE A 14 -15.22 3.01 1.25
C ILE A 14 -13.71 2.75 1.24
N SER A 15 -13.26 1.61 0.66
CA SER A 15 -11.85 1.28 0.48
C SER A 15 -11.12 2.35 -0.35
N THR A 16 -11.67 2.73 -1.50
CA THR A 16 -11.11 3.76 -2.39
C THR A 16 -11.02 5.13 -1.69
N LEU A 17 -12.07 5.51 -0.94
CA LEU A 17 -12.07 6.76 -0.18
C LEU A 17 -11.02 6.75 0.94
N GLY A 18 -10.87 5.62 1.63
CA GLY A 18 -9.83 5.41 2.63
C GLY A 18 -8.43 5.58 2.03
N ALA A 19 -8.15 4.90 0.91
CA ALA A 19 -6.87 5.01 0.21
C ALA A 19 -6.57 6.46 -0.22
N LEU A 20 -7.59 7.22 -0.65
CA LEU A 20 -7.44 8.65 -0.97
C LEU A 20 -7.05 9.47 0.27
N ILE A 21 -7.71 9.25 1.39
CA ILE A 21 -7.41 9.96 2.65
C ILE A 21 -5.98 9.66 3.09
N PHE A 22 -5.56 8.38 3.11
CA PHE A 22 -4.21 7.99 3.54
C PHE A 22 -3.13 8.47 2.57
N SER A 23 -3.38 8.47 1.26
CA SER A 23 -2.42 9.01 0.29
C SER A 23 -2.18 10.50 0.48
N VAL A 24 -3.23 11.30 0.62
CA VAL A 24 -3.11 12.75 0.82
C VAL A 24 -2.48 13.07 2.17
N THR A 25 -2.96 12.46 3.26
CA THR A 25 -2.44 12.72 4.60
C THR A 25 -1.00 12.21 4.76
N GLY A 26 -0.66 11.05 4.20
CA GLY A 26 0.68 10.47 4.26
C GLY A 26 1.71 11.31 3.51
N ILE A 27 1.41 11.76 2.30
CA ILE A 27 2.31 12.65 1.55
C ILE A 27 2.48 13.99 2.29
N PHE A 28 1.38 14.61 2.71
CA PHE A 28 1.41 15.91 3.37
C PHE A 28 2.17 15.86 4.71
N LEU A 29 1.85 14.89 5.57
CA LEU A 29 2.52 14.74 6.87
C LEU A 29 3.94 14.19 6.72
N GLY A 30 4.24 13.39 5.69
CA GLY A 30 5.58 12.93 5.38
C GLY A 30 6.52 14.08 5.06
N ILE A 31 6.07 15.03 4.22
CA ILE A 31 6.84 16.24 3.90
C ILE A 31 7.03 17.11 5.14
N ILE A 32 5.98 17.37 5.91
CA ILE A 32 6.06 18.24 7.10
C ILE A 32 6.92 17.61 8.21
N SER A 33 6.82 16.30 8.41
CA SER A 33 7.62 15.59 9.42
C SER A 33 9.08 15.38 9.00
N ASN A 34 9.42 15.59 7.73
CA ASN A 34 10.70 15.25 7.11
C ASN A 34 11.05 13.75 7.25
N SER A 35 10.02 12.88 7.25
CA SER A 35 10.14 11.43 7.38
C SER A 35 9.93 10.74 6.04
N ASP A 36 10.98 10.06 5.55
CA ASP A 36 10.88 9.28 4.32
C ASP A 36 9.98 8.05 4.50
N MET A 37 9.88 7.51 5.72
CA MET A 37 9.01 6.37 5.99
C MET A 37 7.53 6.76 5.86
N VAL A 38 7.12 7.90 6.44
CA VAL A 38 5.75 8.42 6.29
C VAL A 38 5.45 8.78 4.85
N LEU A 39 6.42 9.40 4.15
CA LEU A 39 6.28 9.75 2.74
C LEU A 39 6.14 8.50 1.85
N LEU A 40 6.94 7.46 2.09
CA LEU A 40 6.86 6.19 1.37
C LEU A 40 5.50 5.51 1.57
N ASP A 41 4.99 5.50 2.81
CA ASP A 41 3.67 4.95 3.12
C ASP A 41 2.56 5.73 2.39
N GLY A 42 2.62 7.06 2.38
CA GLY A 42 1.69 7.91 1.62
C GLY A 42 1.75 7.70 0.10
N LEU A 43 2.95 7.58 -0.47
CA LEU A 43 3.14 7.29 -1.90
C LEU A 43 2.66 5.87 -2.25
N TYR A 44 2.89 4.90 -1.38
CA TYR A 44 2.35 3.56 -1.53
C TYR A 44 0.81 3.56 -1.48
N ALA A 45 0.21 4.37 -0.62
CA ALA A 45 -1.24 4.55 -0.57
C ALA A 45 -1.83 5.12 -1.87
N VAL A 46 -1.07 5.91 -2.66
CA VAL A 46 -1.48 6.32 -4.02
C VAL A 46 -1.63 5.11 -4.95
N LEU A 47 -0.70 4.15 -4.88
CA LEU A 47 -0.79 2.91 -5.67
C LEU A 47 -1.98 2.07 -5.23
N SER A 48 -2.22 1.97 -3.93
CA SER A 48 -3.40 1.33 -3.36
C SER A 48 -4.70 1.98 -3.86
N LEU A 49 -4.73 3.31 -3.90
CA LEU A 49 -5.86 4.07 -4.46
C LEU A 49 -6.14 3.71 -5.92
N LEU A 50 -5.10 3.59 -6.75
CA LEU A 50 -5.26 3.22 -8.16
C LEU A 50 -5.85 1.82 -8.32
N ILE A 51 -5.39 0.84 -7.51
CA ILE A 51 -5.92 -0.53 -7.52
C ILE A 51 -7.37 -0.55 -7.03
N SER A 52 -7.68 0.12 -5.93
CA SER A 52 -9.04 0.21 -5.37
C SER A 52 -10.00 0.90 -6.32
N ALA A 53 -9.57 1.99 -6.96
CA ALA A 53 -10.37 2.69 -7.97
C ALA A 53 -10.67 1.79 -9.19
N LEU A 54 -9.69 0.99 -9.63
CA LEU A 54 -9.88 0.04 -10.71
C LEU A 54 -10.85 -1.09 -10.32
N SER A 55 -10.72 -1.62 -9.09
CA SER A 55 -11.63 -2.63 -8.54
C SER A 55 -13.07 -2.10 -8.49
N LEU A 56 -13.24 -0.86 -8.03
CA LEU A 56 -14.54 -0.18 -8.01
C LEU A 56 -15.10 0.02 -9.43
N PHE A 57 -14.27 0.51 -10.36
CA PHE A 57 -14.66 0.70 -11.77
C PHE A 57 -15.08 -0.62 -12.41
N THR A 58 -14.34 -1.70 -12.18
CA THR A 58 -14.66 -3.05 -12.65
C THR A 58 -15.99 -3.52 -12.08
N SER A 59 -16.21 -3.34 -10.76
CA SER A 59 -17.46 -3.71 -10.10
C SER A 59 -18.69 -2.96 -10.67
N ILE A 60 -18.54 -1.69 -11.05
CA ILE A 60 -19.61 -0.88 -11.63
C ILE A 60 -19.86 -1.27 -13.10
N THR A 61 -18.79 -1.56 -13.85
CA THR A 61 -18.84 -1.76 -15.32
C THR A 61 -19.32 -3.16 -15.70
N ILE A 62 -19.11 -4.18 -14.87
CA ILE A 62 -19.66 -5.55 -15.09
C ILE A 62 -21.20 -5.51 -15.11
N LYS A 63 -21.82 -4.46 -14.58
CA LYS A 63 -23.28 -4.25 -14.66
C LYS A 63 -23.84 -3.97 -16.07
N LYS A 64 -22.99 -3.65 -17.06
CA LYS A 64 -23.39 -3.40 -18.45
C LYS A 64 -22.73 -4.41 -19.39
N PRO A 65 -23.42 -5.49 -19.82
CA PRO A 65 -22.88 -6.43 -20.78
C PRO A 65 -22.91 -5.78 -22.18
N ASN A 66 -21.84 -5.11 -22.60
CA ASN A 66 -21.62 -4.72 -23.99
C ASN A 66 -20.53 -5.64 -24.56
N ARG A 67 -20.98 -6.73 -25.24
CA ARG A 67 -20.10 -7.69 -25.92
C ARG A 67 -19.46 -7.15 -27.21
N GLU A 68 -19.98 -6.06 -27.77
CA GLU A 68 -19.59 -5.59 -29.11
C GLU A 68 -18.31 -4.73 -29.14
N SER A 69 -17.90 -4.14 -28.02
CA SER A 69 -16.79 -3.17 -28.01
C SER A 69 -15.41 -3.73 -27.66
N PHE A 70 -15.29 -4.96 -27.16
CA PHE A 70 -14.01 -5.55 -26.76
C PHE A 70 -13.92 -7.03 -27.13
N PRO A 71 -13.35 -7.37 -28.32
CA PRO A 71 -13.22 -8.76 -28.79
C PRO A 71 -12.39 -9.67 -27.89
N PHE A 72 -11.43 -9.11 -27.15
CA PHE A 72 -10.54 -9.84 -26.21
C PHE A 72 -10.97 -9.78 -24.74
N GLY A 73 -12.14 -9.22 -24.45
CA GLY A 73 -12.64 -9.06 -23.08
C GLY A 73 -11.87 -8.03 -22.25
N LYS A 74 -12.52 -7.51 -21.20
CA LYS A 74 -11.94 -6.52 -20.27
C LYS A 74 -10.80 -7.09 -19.40
N TYR A 75 -10.50 -8.38 -19.53
CA TYR A 75 -9.50 -9.10 -18.74
C TYR A 75 -8.04 -8.70 -19.04
N ILE A 76 -7.76 -8.09 -20.21
CA ILE A 76 -6.41 -7.65 -20.60
C ILE A 76 -5.95 -6.45 -19.76
N PHE A 77 -6.86 -5.59 -19.31
CA PHE A 77 -6.52 -4.42 -18.49
C PHE A 77 -6.03 -4.79 -17.10
N GLN A 78 -6.49 -5.91 -16.54
CA GLN A 78 -6.10 -6.33 -15.20
C GLN A 78 -4.61 -6.67 -15.07
N PRO A 79 -4.01 -7.56 -15.90
CA PRO A 79 -2.58 -7.84 -15.83
C PRO A 79 -1.72 -6.61 -16.18
N LEU A 80 -2.15 -5.77 -17.13
CA LEU A 80 -1.42 -4.54 -17.48
C LEU A 80 -1.35 -3.57 -16.30
N THR A 81 -2.44 -3.39 -15.57
CA THR A 81 -2.49 -2.55 -14.36
C THR A 81 -1.59 -3.11 -13.26
N ILE A 82 -1.57 -4.43 -13.07
CA ILE A 82 -0.69 -5.09 -12.08
C ILE A 82 0.78 -4.82 -12.42
N VAL A 83 1.18 -5.00 -13.68
CA VAL A 83 2.56 -4.75 -14.11
C VAL A 83 2.93 -3.28 -13.93
N PHE A 84 2.06 -2.37 -14.35
CA PHE A 84 2.30 -0.92 -14.21
C PHE A 84 2.46 -0.50 -12.75
N ASN A 85 1.53 -0.91 -11.88
CA ASN A 85 1.61 -0.62 -10.44
C ASN A 85 2.86 -1.24 -9.79
N SER A 86 3.19 -2.48 -10.16
CA SER A 86 4.40 -3.15 -9.63
C SER A 86 5.68 -2.45 -10.08
N SER A 87 5.72 -1.92 -11.31
CA SER A 87 6.87 -1.16 -11.81
C SER A 87 7.03 0.18 -11.08
N ILE A 88 5.94 0.90 -10.84
CA ILE A 88 5.97 2.16 -10.07
C ILE A 88 6.38 1.87 -8.62
N LEU A 89 5.83 0.83 -7.99
CA LEU A 89 6.20 0.44 -6.63
C LEU A 89 7.69 0.11 -6.54
N LEU A 90 8.21 -0.66 -7.49
CA LEU A 90 9.63 -0.99 -7.52
C LEU A 90 10.50 0.26 -7.63
N LEU A 91 10.12 1.20 -8.51
CA LEU A 91 10.83 2.48 -8.66
C LEU A 91 10.79 3.29 -7.35
N LEU A 92 9.64 3.43 -6.72
CA LEU A 92 9.49 4.13 -5.43
C LEU A 92 10.36 3.49 -4.34
N CYS A 93 10.36 2.15 -4.24
CA CYS A 93 11.20 1.43 -3.28
C CYS A 93 12.68 1.68 -3.55
N ILE A 94 13.14 1.60 -4.80
CA ILE A 94 14.55 1.86 -5.14
C ILE A 94 14.95 3.30 -4.76
N LEU A 95 14.14 4.29 -5.11
CA LEU A 95 14.41 5.69 -4.78
C LEU A 95 14.44 5.91 -3.27
N SER A 96 13.52 5.31 -2.52
CA SER A 96 13.47 5.39 -1.05
C SER A 96 14.66 4.70 -0.40
N LEU A 97 15.10 3.54 -0.93
CA LEU A 97 16.31 2.86 -0.44
C LEU A 97 17.56 3.71 -0.67
N ILE A 98 17.72 4.33 -1.85
CA ILE A 98 18.83 5.23 -2.15
C ILE A 98 18.81 6.43 -1.20
N SER A 99 17.63 7.06 -1.00
CA SER A 99 17.47 8.18 -0.06
C SER A 99 17.87 7.79 1.36
N SER A 100 17.46 6.61 1.81
CA SER A 100 17.77 6.11 3.16
C SER A 100 19.25 5.83 3.36
N ILE A 101 19.91 5.18 2.38
CA ILE A 101 21.35 4.94 2.41
C ILE A 101 22.09 6.27 2.47
N TYR A 102 21.71 7.22 1.63
CA TYR A 102 22.31 8.55 1.62
C TYR A 102 22.11 9.27 2.96
N ALA A 103 20.91 9.21 3.56
CA ALA A 103 20.64 9.78 4.86
C ALA A 103 21.53 9.16 5.96
N ILE A 104 21.73 7.84 5.95
CA ILE A 104 22.62 7.15 6.90
C ILE A 104 24.05 7.65 6.75
N MET A 105 24.54 7.81 5.54
CA MET A 105 25.91 8.30 5.27
C MET A 105 26.11 9.76 5.71
N GLN A 106 25.03 10.56 5.75
CA GLN A 106 25.06 11.96 6.21
C GLN A 106 24.88 12.13 7.73
N GLY A 107 24.82 11.03 8.49
CA GLY A 107 24.62 11.08 9.94
C GLY A 107 23.17 10.97 10.40
N GLY A 108 22.30 10.50 9.52
CA GLY A 108 20.87 10.32 9.79
C GLY A 108 20.03 11.53 9.37
N ARG A 109 18.74 11.53 9.73
CA ARG A 109 17.78 12.56 9.37
C ARG A 109 17.09 13.13 10.61
N ASN A 110 17.00 14.46 10.69
CA ASN A 110 16.20 15.12 11.71
C ASN A 110 14.73 15.13 11.31
N ILE A 111 13.92 14.40 12.04
CA ILE A 111 12.49 14.23 11.77
C ILE A 111 11.65 14.74 12.95
N ASN A 112 10.44 15.16 12.65
CA ASN A 112 9.45 15.48 13.69
C ASN A 112 8.71 14.20 14.11
N ALA A 113 9.25 13.52 15.13
CA ALA A 113 8.72 12.25 15.62
C ALA A 113 7.26 12.37 16.14
N ASN A 114 6.82 13.54 16.62
CA ASN A 114 5.44 13.74 17.07
C ASN A 114 4.45 13.61 15.89
N ILE A 115 4.75 14.28 14.79
CA ILE A 115 3.92 14.23 13.58
C ILE A 115 3.93 12.82 12.98
N GLY A 116 5.12 12.18 12.92
CA GLY A 116 5.27 10.83 12.44
C GLY A 116 4.48 9.80 13.26
N LEU A 117 4.53 9.91 14.60
CA LEU A 117 3.76 9.05 15.51
C LEU A 117 2.25 9.28 15.35
N PHE A 118 1.82 10.54 15.25
CA PHE A 118 0.41 10.87 15.01
C PHE A 118 -0.09 10.21 13.73
N TYR A 119 0.66 10.37 12.63
CA TYR A 119 0.32 9.71 11.36
C TYR A 119 0.32 8.19 11.48
N GLY A 120 1.34 7.61 12.13
CA GLY A 120 1.44 6.17 12.31
C GLY A 120 0.22 5.58 13.04
N ILE A 121 -0.20 6.20 14.16
CA ILE A 121 -1.40 5.77 14.88
C ILE A 121 -2.66 5.93 14.03
N PHE A 122 -2.80 7.07 13.33
CA PHE A 122 -3.92 7.35 12.45
C PHE A 122 -4.01 6.31 11.32
N SER A 123 -2.87 6.01 10.66
CA SER A 123 -2.79 5.01 9.60
C SER A 123 -3.07 3.61 10.13
N PHE A 124 -2.44 3.19 11.22
CA PHE A 124 -2.62 1.87 11.82
C PHE A 124 -4.09 1.59 12.19
N VAL A 125 -4.73 2.53 12.89
CA VAL A 125 -6.13 2.39 13.31
C VAL A 125 -7.05 2.40 12.08
N GLY A 126 -6.84 3.33 11.16
CA GLY A 126 -7.69 3.46 9.98
C GLY A 126 -7.57 2.29 9.00
N CYS A 127 -6.34 1.83 8.70
CA CYS A 127 -6.11 0.63 7.89
C CYS A 127 -6.71 -0.60 8.56
N GLY A 128 -6.55 -0.75 9.88
CA GLY A 128 -7.14 -1.85 10.65
C GLY A 128 -8.68 -1.86 10.60
N VAL A 129 -9.33 -0.71 10.71
CA VAL A 129 -10.80 -0.58 10.59
C VAL A 129 -11.28 -0.96 9.20
N ILE A 130 -10.62 -0.47 8.14
CA ILE A 130 -11.00 -0.81 6.75
C ILE A 130 -10.75 -2.30 6.48
N CYS A 131 -9.62 -2.85 6.91
CA CYS A 131 -9.31 -4.27 6.83
C CYS A 131 -10.38 -5.11 7.53
N PHE A 132 -10.81 -4.72 8.72
CA PHE A 132 -11.87 -5.40 9.46
C PHE A 132 -13.22 -5.36 8.73
N LEU A 133 -13.60 -4.21 8.16
CA LEU A 133 -14.83 -4.08 7.36
C LEU A 133 -14.81 -4.99 6.13
N LEU A 134 -13.67 -5.05 5.41
CA LEU A 134 -13.47 -5.91 4.25
C LEU A 134 -13.48 -7.38 4.65
N SER A 135 -12.85 -7.75 5.77
CA SER A 135 -12.76 -9.14 6.26
C SER A 135 -14.13 -9.76 6.55
N ARG A 136 -15.05 -8.96 7.09
CA ARG A 136 -16.45 -9.40 7.30
C ARG A 136 -17.20 -9.69 6.00
N ASN A 137 -16.78 -9.10 4.91
CA ASN A 137 -17.42 -9.19 3.61
C ASN A 137 -16.62 -10.00 2.56
N ARG A 138 -15.48 -10.60 2.95
CA ARG A 138 -14.51 -11.26 2.04
C ARG A 138 -15.11 -12.40 1.20
N LYS A 139 -16.16 -13.07 1.71
CA LYS A 139 -16.84 -14.16 1.00
C LYS A 139 -17.80 -13.69 -0.10
N LYS A 140 -18.08 -12.38 -0.20
CA LYS A 140 -19.02 -11.82 -1.18
C LYS A 140 -18.39 -11.63 -2.56
N SER A 141 -17.07 -11.45 -2.66
CA SER A 141 -16.38 -11.21 -3.93
C SER A 141 -14.87 -11.39 -3.78
N ASP A 142 -14.22 -11.95 -4.82
CA ASP A 142 -12.77 -12.07 -4.89
C ASP A 142 -12.08 -10.70 -4.89
N LEU A 143 -12.74 -9.66 -5.43
CA LEU A 143 -12.25 -8.28 -5.38
C LEU A 143 -12.15 -7.78 -3.94
N ILE A 144 -13.16 -8.03 -3.11
CA ILE A 144 -13.13 -7.65 -1.68
C ILE A 144 -12.04 -8.42 -0.95
N TYR A 145 -11.83 -9.69 -1.28
CA TYR A 145 -10.77 -10.49 -0.68
C TYR A 145 -9.37 -9.95 -1.04
N ALA A 146 -9.14 -9.59 -2.29
CA ALA A 146 -7.87 -8.99 -2.73
C ALA A 146 -7.59 -7.64 -2.03
N GLU A 147 -8.61 -6.76 -1.97
CA GLU A 147 -8.55 -5.50 -1.23
C GLU A 147 -8.25 -5.71 0.25
N MET A 148 -8.92 -6.69 0.88
CA MET A 148 -8.69 -7.02 2.30
C MET A 148 -7.23 -7.42 2.56
N LEU A 149 -6.63 -8.23 1.69
CA LEU A 149 -5.23 -8.63 1.84
C LEU A 149 -4.28 -7.42 1.74
N GLN A 150 -4.57 -6.48 0.84
CA GLN A 150 -3.79 -5.26 0.71
C GLN A 150 -3.89 -4.40 1.98
N TRP A 151 -5.09 -4.12 2.48
CA TRP A 151 -5.28 -3.37 3.73
C TRP A 151 -4.68 -4.06 4.96
N LEU A 152 -4.63 -5.39 4.94
CA LEU A 152 -3.94 -6.15 5.99
C LEU A 152 -2.44 -5.84 5.99
N LEU A 153 -1.82 -5.80 4.82
CA LEU A 153 -0.41 -5.48 4.66
C LEU A 153 -0.13 -4.02 5.07
N ASP A 154 -0.98 -3.08 4.65
CA ASP A 154 -0.89 -1.67 5.06
C ASP A 154 -0.98 -1.53 6.59
N THR A 155 -1.85 -2.32 7.23
CA THR A 155 -1.95 -2.37 8.70
C THR A 155 -0.64 -2.83 9.35
N PHE A 156 0.03 -3.85 8.81
CA PHE A 156 1.32 -4.31 9.33
C PHE A 156 2.44 -3.29 9.11
N VAL A 157 2.48 -2.63 7.96
CA VAL A 157 3.47 -1.57 7.68
C VAL A 157 3.26 -0.39 8.62
N SER A 158 2.03 0.07 8.80
CA SER A 158 1.70 1.15 9.74
C SER A 158 1.98 0.78 11.19
N PHE A 159 1.79 -0.48 11.58
CA PHE A 159 2.19 -0.97 12.90
C PHE A 159 3.70 -0.87 13.11
N GLY A 160 4.51 -1.28 12.13
CA GLY A 160 5.96 -1.12 12.15
C GLY A 160 6.40 0.34 12.28
N LEU A 161 5.69 1.25 11.58
CA LEU A 161 5.91 2.70 11.67
C LEU A 161 5.64 3.23 13.09
N VAL A 162 4.52 2.83 13.71
CA VAL A 162 4.20 3.18 15.10
C VAL A 162 5.30 2.70 16.05
N LEU A 163 5.73 1.44 15.94
CA LEU A 163 6.80 0.89 16.76
C LEU A 163 8.11 1.68 16.61
N GLY A 164 8.47 2.06 15.39
CA GLY A 164 9.66 2.85 15.11
C GLY A 164 9.61 4.23 15.78
N PHE A 165 8.49 4.94 15.69
CA PHE A 165 8.34 6.24 16.35
C PHE A 165 8.27 6.13 17.87
N ILE A 166 7.65 5.08 18.42
CA ILE A 166 7.70 4.81 19.87
C ILE A 166 9.14 4.56 20.31
N LEU A 167 9.92 3.78 19.54
CA LEU A 167 11.33 3.55 19.83
C LEU A 167 12.13 4.87 19.88
N MET A 168 11.87 5.81 18.96
CA MET A 168 12.50 7.14 19.01
C MET A 168 12.21 7.87 20.32
N PHE A 169 10.97 7.82 20.82
CA PHE A 169 10.62 8.44 22.09
C PHE A 169 11.32 7.76 23.27
N ILE A 170 11.45 6.44 23.26
CA ILE A 170 12.17 5.70 24.32
C ILE A 170 13.66 6.07 24.29
N LEU A 171 14.29 6.07 23.12
CA LEU A 171 15.72 6.37 22.99
C LEU A 171 16.08 7.78 23.41
N LYS A 172 15.18 8.75 23.26
CA LYS A 172 15.37 10.13 23.71
C LYS A 172 15.71 10.27 25.20
N TYR A 173 15.29 9.31 26.01
CA TYR A 173 15.53 9.30 27.46
C TYR A 173 16.67 8.35 27.86
N THR A 174 17.41 7.81 26.89
CA THR A 174 18.50 6.88 27.11
C THR A 174 19.85 7.46 26.65
N LYS A 175 20.94 6.76 26.91
CA LYS A 175 22.28 7.11 26.39
C LYS A 175 22.43 6.84 24.88
N PHE A 176 21.39 6.34 24.22
CA PHE A 176 21.39 5.95 22.81
C PHE A 176 20.63 6.95 21.93
N ASP A 177 20.47 8.20 22.40
CA ASP A 177 19.82 9.29 21.65
C ASP A 177 20.47 9.57 20.30
N TRP A 178 21.76 9.28 20.14
CA TRP A 178 22.49 9.37 18.88
C TRP A 178 21.95 8.44 17.77
N LEU A 179 21.17 7.41 18.10
CA LEU A 179 20.54 6.49 17.15
C LEU A 179 19.25 7.07 16.54
N ILE A 180 18.62 8.06 17.17
CA ILE A 180 17.33 8.62 16.76
C ILE A 180 17.31 9.03 15.28
N PRO A 181 18.32 9.75 14.73
CA PRO A 181 18.32 10.16 13.33
C PRO A 181 18.37 9.00 12.32
N TYR A 182 18.78 7.82 12.77
CA TYR A 182 18.93 6.64 11.91
C TYR A 182 17.67 5.77 11.87
N ILE A 183 16.72 5.93 12.81
CA ILE A 183 15.54 5.05 12.91
C ILE A 183 14.67 5.16 11.66
N ASP A 184 14.34 6.38 11.19
CA ASP A 184 13.53 6.57 9.98
C ASP A 184 14.17 5.93 8.73
N PRO A 185 15.46 6.19 8.41
CA PRO A 185 16.15 5.49 7.33
C PRO A 185 16.13 3.96 7.47
N PHE A 186 16.31 3.42 8.68
CA PHE A 186 16.24 1.97 8.89
C PHE A 186 14.83 1.42 8.68
N LEU A 187 13.79 2.12 9.11
CA LEU A 187 12.40 1.74 8.84
C LEU A 187 12.13 1.70 7.34
N VAL A 188 12.60 2.69 6.57
CA VAL A 188 12.46 2.70 5.11
C VAL A 188 13.21 1.53 4.46
N LEU A 189 14.42 1.19 4.94
CA LEU A 189 15.14 0.02 4.43
C LEU A 189 14.36 -1.27 4.65
N ILE A 190 13.82 -1.48 5.84
CA ILE A 190 13.04 -2.67 6.18
C ILE A 190 11.75 -2.71 5.35
N ALA A 191 10.98 -1.61 5.33
CA ALA A 191 9.73 -1.51 4.58
C ALA A 191 9.98 -1.67 3.07
N GLY A 192 10.99 -1.03 2.52
CA GLY A 192 11.36 -1.12 1.11
C GLY A 192 11.70 -2.55 0.69
N ILE A 193 12.46 -3.30 1.49
CA ILE A 193 12.76 -4.71 1.23
C ILE A 193 11.47 -5.55 1.25
N ILE A 194 10.59 -5.34 2.23
CA ILE A 194 9.31 -6.06 2.31
C ILE A 194 8.44 -5.76 1.09
N LEU A 195 8.32 -4.48 0.71
CA LEU A 195 7.49 -4.05 -0.41
C LEU A 195 8.03 -4.51 -1.77
N ILE A 196 9.35 -4.66 -1.95
CA ILE A 196 9.96 -5.20 -3.18
C ILE A 196 9.60 -6.68 -3.36
N VAL A 197 9.57 -7.46 -2.29
CA VAL A 197 9.28 -8.91 -2.36
C VAL A 197 7.83 -9.18 -2.78
N MET A 198 6.89 -8.27 -2.49
CA MET A 198 5.47 -8.44 -2.80
C MET A 198 5.16 -8.58 -4.30
N PRO A 199 5.62 -7.69 -5.20
CA PRO A 199 5.29 -7.78 -6.62
C PRO A 199 6.01 -8.93 -7.34
N ILE A 200 7.08 -9.47 -6.78
CA ILE A 200 7.85 -10.56 -7.42
C ILE A 200 7.06 -11.88 -7.41
N ARG A 201 6.25 -12.15 -6.39
CA ARG A 201 5.47 -13.39 -6.27
C ARG A 201 4.38 -13.57 -7.34
N PRO A 202 3.50 -12.59 -7.63
CA PRO A 202 2.47 -12.76 -8.64
C PRO A 202 3.03 -12.78 -10.07
N VAL A 203 4.13 -12.09 -10.38
CA VAL A 203 4.77 -12.09 -11.70
C VAL A 203 5.38 -13.47 -12.01
N SER A 204 5.99 -14.12 -11.04
CA SER A 204 6.54 -15.48 -11.20
C SER A 204 5.44 -16.52 -11.49
N TYR A 205 4.26 -16.37 -10.89
CA TYR A 205 3.14 -17.30 -11.09
C TYR A 205 2.49 -17.18 -12.47
N THR A 206 2.41 -15.99 -13.02
CA THR A 206 1.87 -15.75 -14.37
C THR A 206 2.82 -16.25 -15.46
N HIS A 207 4.12 -16.17 -15.26
CA HIS A 207 5.12 -16.71 -16.20
C HIS A 207 5.11 -18.24 -16.28
N LEU A 208 4.97 -18.93 -15.14
CA LEU A 208 4.90 -20.39 -15.10
C LEU A 208 3.64 -20.93 -15.77
N ARG A 209 2.49 -20.27 -15.59
CA ARG A 209 1.21 -20.67 -16.19
C ARG A 209 1.16 -20.43 -17.71
N ALA A 210 1.84 -19.41 -18.23
CA ALA A 210 1.95 -19.15 -19.65
C ALA A 210 2.78 -20.23 -20.37
N HIS A 211 3.76 -20.85 -19.71
CA HIS A 211 4.54 -21.96 -20.25
C HIS A 211 3.79 -23.28 -20.24
N GLU A 212 2.86 -23.52 -19.32
CA GLU A 212 2.05 -24.74 -19.28
C GLU A 212 0.95 -24.77 -20.35
N THR A 213 0.34 -23.62 -20.67
CA THR A 213 -0.71 -23.53 -21.71
C THR A 213 -0.16 -23.57 -23.13
N GLY A 214 1.12 -23.40 -23.34
CA GLY A 214 1.77 -23.52 -24.66
C GLY A 214 2.20 -24.94 -25.05
N ARG A 215 1.92 -25.93 -24.22
CA ARG A 215 2.41 -27.33 -24.41
C ARG A 215 1.31 -28.36 -24.65
N ASN A 216 0.05 -27.91 -24.85
CA ASN A 216 -1.09 -28.79 -25.27
C ASN A 216 -1.63 -28.39 -26.65
#